data_f9f9d6daa23347190069bb7104454f83
#
_entry.id   f9f9d6daa23347190069bb7104454f83
#
_cell.length_a   1.000
_cell.length_b   1.000
_cell.length_c   1.000
_cell.angle_alpha   90.00
_cell.angle_beta   90.00
_cell.angle_gamma   90.00
#
_symmetry.space_group_name_H-M   'P 1'
#
loop_
_entity.id
_entity.type
_entity.pdbx_description
1 polymer ?
#
loop_
_entity_poly.entity_id
_entity_poly.type
_entity_poly.pdbx_seq_one_letter_code
_entity_poly.pdbx_strand_id
1 'polypeptide(L)'
;IFISGFILTTISFTIQLSYILKVGGFVMKKVKITVLKTTLDKELAQQYGVEGLTACPMMKEGQEFYADYAKPEGLCDEAWKAIYQYVFALAHGAGNETFYYGDWIKIPGVAICSCNDGLRPVIFKLQATDEESQIDYVPVR
;
A
#
# COMPACT_ATOMS: atom_id res chain seq x y z
N ILE A 1 -22.39 38.26 -47.42
CA ILE A 1 -21.65 37.22 -48.15
C ILE A 1 -20.61 36.63 -47.24
N PHE A 2 -20.83 35.37 -46.90
CA PHE A 2 -19.97 34.35 -46.30
C PHE A 2 -18.54 34.73 -45.87
N ILE A 3 -18.23 34.70 -44.57
CA ILE A 3 -17.05 34.04 -43.96
C ILE A 3 -17.40 33.72 -42.50
N SER A 4 -17.88 32.54 -42.23
CA SER A 4 -17.98 32.00 -40.88
C SER A 4 -17.95 30.48 -41.01
N GLY A 5 -16.83 29.87 -40.76
CA GLY A 5 -16.77 28.41 -40.84
C GLY A 5 -15.42 27.72 -40.64
N PHE A 6 -14.40 28.37 -40.07
CA PHE A 6 -13.07 27.71 -39.99
C PHE A 6 -12.35 27.75 -38.63
N ILE A 7 -12.99 28.18 -37.55
CA ILE A 7 -12.31 28.32 -36.27
C ILE A 7 -12.71 27.19 -35.22
N LEU A 8 -13.76 26.44 -35.48
CA LEU A 8 -14.29 25.46 -34.49
C LEU A 8 -13.67 24.06 -34.56
N THR A 9 -12.91 23.74 -35.60
CA THR A 9 -12.35 22.37 -35.75
C THR A 9 -10.96 22.18 -35.15
N THR A 10 -10.20 23.25 -34.91
CA THR A 10 -8.83 23.13 -34.38
C THR A 10 -8.77 23.00 -32.86
N ILE A 11 -9.76 23.53 -32.13
CA ILE A 11 -9.80 23.47 -30.65
C ILE A 11 -10.17 22.05 -30.18
N SER A 12 -11.04 21.35 -30.90
CA SER A 12 -11.47 19.98 -30.54
C SER A 12 -10.33 18.95 -30.69
N PHE A 13 -9.45 19.14 -31.68
CA PHE A 13 -8.35 18.20 -31.91
C PHE A 13 -7.23 18.31 -30.87
N THR A 14 -6.97 19.51 -30.36
CA THR A 14 -5.92 19.75 -29.36
C THR A 14 -6.33 19.21 -27.97
N ILE A 15 -7.61 19.29 -27.64
CA ILE A 15 -8.16 18.73 -26.38
C ILE A 15 -8.16 17.20 -26.46
N GLN A 16 -8.50 16.62 -27.60
CA GLN A 16 -8.49 15.17 -27.81
C GLN A 16 -7.07 14.59 -27.74
N LEU A 17 -6.06 15.30 -28.29
CA LEU A 17 -4.67 14.87 -28.24
C LEU A 17 -4.08 14.96 -26.82
N SER A 18 -4.45 15.96 -26.03
CA SER A 18 -4.02 16.06 -24.63
C SER A 18 -4.68 15.02 -23.73
N TYR A 19 -5.86 14.51 -24.10
CA TYR A 19 -6.53 13.42 -23.39
C TYR A 19 -5.91 12.05 -23.74
N ILE A 20 -5.46 11.86 -24.98
CA ILE A 20 -4.78 10.63 -25.44
C ILE A 20 -3.35 10.52 -24.86
N LEU A 21 -2.67 11.66 -24.67
CA LEU A 21 -1.34 11.67 -24.03
C LEU A 21 -1.39 11.49 -22.50
N LYS A 22 -2.59 11.51 -21.87
CA LYS A 22 -2.83 11.19 -20.46
C LYS A 22 -3.27 9.75 -20.21
N VAL A 23 -3.26 8.87 -21.18
CA VAL A 23 -3.25 7.43 -20.97
C VAL A 23 -1.80 7.05 -20.62
N GLY A 24 -1.29 7.71 -19.60
CA GLY A 24 -0.05 7.34 -18.96
C GLY A 24 -0.16 5.90 -18.49
N GLY A 25 0.82 5.08 -18.79
CA GLY A 25 0.89 3.72 -18.32
C GLY A 25 0.64 3.66 -16.81
N PHE A 26 0.22 2.50 -16.32
CA PHE A 26 0.04 2.26 -14.90
C PHE A 26 1.30 2.72 -14.14
N VAL A 27 1.13 3.62 -13.19
CA VAL A 27 2.20 4.11 -12.32
C VAL A 27 2.01 3.50 -10.94
N MET A 28 3.00 2.71 -10.54
CA MET A 28 3.02 2.10 -9.23
C MET A 28 3.15 3.18 -8.14
N LYS A 29 2.41 3.02 -7.04
CA LYS A 29 2.42 3.96 -5.90
C LYS A 29 3.17 3.38 -4.72
N LYS A 30 3.72 4.26 -3.89
CA LYS A 30 4.23 3.84 -2.58
C LYS A 30 3.07 3.53 -1.64
N VAL A 31 3.29 2.57 -0.78
CA VAL A 31 2.36 2.14 0.26
C VAL A 31 2.92 2.54 1.61
N LYS A 32 2.13 3.25 2.38
CA LYS A 32 2.42 3.59 3.77
C LYS A 32 2.05 2.41 4.66
N ILE A 33 3.00 1.95 5.46
CA ILE A 33 2.86 0.90 6.46
C ILE A 33 2.96 1.58 7.82
N THR A 34 1.89 1.56 8.61
CA THR A 34 1.87 2.15 9.96
C THR A 34 1.73 1.04 10.98
N VAL A 35 2.61 0.99 11.97
CA VAL A 35 2.48 0.11 13.13
C VAL A 35 1.36 0.64 14.02
N LEU A 36 0.25 -0.10 14.11
CA LEU A 36 -0.90 0.29 14.93
C LEU A 36 -0.75 -0.16 16.37
N LYS A 37 -0.31 -1.41 16.58
CA LYS A 37 -0.15 -2.00 17.89
C LYS A 37 0.97 -3.03 17.92
N THR A 38 1.62 -3.13 19.08
CA THR A 38 2.41 -4.27 19.49
C THR A 38 1.66 -4.99 20.59
N THR A 39 1.36 -6.28 20.42
CA THR A 39 0.51 -7.02 21.34
C THR A 39 1.24 -8.21 21.96
N LEU A 40 0.64 -8.81 22.98
CA LEU A 40 1.03 -10.09 23.57
C LEU A 40 -0.24 -10.82 23.96
N ASP A 41 -0.45 -11.99 23.39
CA ASP A 41 -1.46 -12.93 23.87
C ASP A 41 -0.94 -13.58 25.16
N LYS A 42 -1.46 -13.13 26.30
CA LYS A 42 -0.98 -13.57 27.62
C LYS A 42 -1.25 -15.04 27.89
N GLU A 43 -2.37 -15.55 27.42
CA GLU A 43 -2.76 -16.95 27.63
C GLU A 43 -1.87 -17.88 26.82
N LEU A 44 -1.70 -17.62 25.52
CA LEU A 44 -0.80 -18.38 24.68
C LEU A 44 0.66 -18.23 25.10
N ALA A 45 1.08 -17.04 25.52
CA ALA A 45 2.43 -16.82 26.01
C ALA A 45 2.74 -17.60 27.30
N GLN A 46 1.76 -17.73 28.20
CA GLN A 46 1.91 -18.56 29.40
C GLN A 46 2.07 -20.03 29.06
N GLN A 47 1.36 -20.51 28.03
CA GLN A 47 1.38 -21.93 27.63
C GLN A 47 2.59 -22.29 26.77
N TYR A 48 3.02 -21.42 25.89
CA TYR A 48 4.01 -21.72 24.84
C TYR A 48 5.22 -20.79 24.84
N GLY A 49 5.15 -19.65 25.51
CA GLY A 49 6.22 -18.66 25.55
C GLY A 49 7.31 -19.01 26.57
N VAL A 50 8.47 -18.39 26.41
CA VAL A 50 9.51 -18.42 27.44
C VAL A 50 9.12 -17.48 28.59
N GLU A 51 9.67 -17.76 29.78
CA GLU A 51 9.47 -16.87 30.93
C GLU A 51 9.90 -15.43 30.62
N GLY A 52 9.07 -14.46 31.00
CA GLY A 52 9.33 -13.05 30.75
C GLY A 52 9.09 -12.59 29.32
N LEU A 53 8.43 -13.39 28.46
CA LEU A 53 8.06 -12.96 27.10
C LEU A 53 7.24 -11.68 27.16
N THR A 54 7.63 -10.68 26.37
CA THR A 54 6.95 -9.38 26.24
C THR A 54 6.47 -9.17 24.81
N ALA A 55 5.67 -8.11 24.57
CA ALA A 55 5.32 -7.67 23.23
C ALA A 55 6.59 -7.46 22.37
N CYS A 56 6.44 -7.56 21.06
CA CYS A 56 7.58 -7.48 20.13
C CYS A 56 8.37 -6.16 20.31
N PRO A 57 9.67 -6.23 20.64
CA PRO A 57 10.49 -5.03 20.86
C PRO A 57 11.02 -4.40 19.57
N MET A 58 10.87 -5.07 18.42
CA MET A 58 11.45 -4.63 17.15
C MET A 58 10.65 -3.49 16.49
N MET A 59 9.40 -3.31 16.88
CA MET A 59 8.50 -2.31 16.32
C MET A 59 7.94 -1.41 17.42
N LYS A 60 7.64 -0.17 17.07
CA LYS A 60 7.01 0.79 17.97
C LYS A 60 5.69 1.26 17.39
N GLU A 61 4.66 1.39 18.23
CA GLU A 61 3.39 1.96 17.84
C GLU A 61 3.58 3.37 17.25
N GLY A 62 2.90 3.65 16.16
CA GLY A 62 3.04 4.88 15.38
C GLY A 62 4.24 4.91 14.44
N GLN A 63 5.13 3.91 14.44
CA GLN A 63 6.23 3.84 13.49
C GLN A 63 5.69 3.66 12.07
N GLU A 64 6.31 4.35 11.11
CA GLU A 64 5.87 4.37 9.72
C GLU A 64 7.01 3.92 8.79
N PHE A 65 6.62 3.18 7.75
CA PHE A 65 7.49 2.78 6.65
C PHE A 65 6.79 3.07 5.33
N TYR A 66 7.57 3.24 4.27
CA TYR A 66 7.08 3.43 2.92
C TYR A 66 7.69 2.36 2.04
N ALA A 67 6.86 1.62 1.36
CA ALA A 67 7.26 0.52 0.49
C ALA A 67 6.49 0.58 -0.82
N ASP A 68 7.10 0.06 -1.86
CA ASP A 68 6.42 -0.19 -3.13
C ASP A 68 6.50 -1.69 -3.48
N TYR A 69 7.68 -2.18 -3.84
CA TYR A 69 7.90 -3.57 -4.23
C TYR A 69 8.94 -4.26 -3.34
N ALA A 70 9.89 -3.51 -2.80
CA ALA A 70 10.95 -4.02 -1.95
C ALA A 70 10.65 -3.77 -0.46
N LYS A 71 11.17 -4.64 0.39
CA LYS A 71 11.10 -4.45 1.84
C LYS A 71 11.79 -3.14 2.24
N PRO A 72 11.11 -2.24 2.96
CA PRO A 72 11.75 -1.02 3.45
C PRO A 72 12.76 -1.34 4.55
N GLU A 73 13.80 -0.51 4.63
CA GLU A 73 14.83 -0.63 5.65
C GLU A 73 14.21 -0.56 7.07
N GLY A 74 14.72 -1.38 7.97
CA GLY A 74 14.27 -1.45 9.36
C GLY A 74 12.96 -2.22 9.60
N LEU A 75 12.24 -2.62 8.57
CA LEU A 75 11.08 -3.49 8.74
C LEU A 75 11.50 -4.94 8.97
N CYS A 76 10.88 -5.60 9.93
CA CYS A 76 11.11 -7.01 10.24
C CYS A 76 10.79 -7.92 9.05
N ASP A 77 11.65 -8.91 8.77
CA ASP A 77 11.45 -9.86 7.66
C ASP A 77 10.19 -10.70 7.81
N GLU A 78 9.85 -11.14 9.03
CA GLU A 78 8.64 -11.92 9.27
C GLU A 78 7.37 -11.07 9.11
N ALA A 79 7.43 -9.79 9.45
CA ALA A 79 6.36 -8.86 9.15
C ALA A 79 6.22 -8.68 7.64
N TRP A 80 7.33 -8.46 6.92
CA TRP A 80 7.32 -8.28 5.47
C TRP A 80 6.73 -9.47 4.73
N LYS A 81 7.13 -10.70 5.07
CA LYS A 81 6.58 -11.93 4.49
C LYS A 81 5.05 -12.03 4.67
N ALA A 82 4.54 -11.56 5.80
CA ALA A 82 3.11 -11.59 6.08
C ALA A 82 2.31 -10.54 5.31
N ILE A 83 2.87 -9.34 5.10
CA ILE A 83 2.12 -8.19 4.55
C ILE A 83 2.43 -7.88 3.09
N TYR A 84 3.47 -8.48 2.50
CA TYR A 84 3.94 -8.16 1.14
C TYR A 84 2.83 -8.22 0.08
N GLN A 85 1.98 -9.25 0.09
CA GLN A 85 0.90 -9.41 -0.89
C GLN A 85 -0.08 -8.22 -0.87
N TYR A 86 -0.33 -7.64 0.29
CA TYR A 86 -1.20 -6.47 0.43
C TYR A 86 -0.50 -5.19 -0.03
N VAL A 87 0.79 -5.06 0.28
CA VAL A 87 1.63 -3.96 -0.24
C VAL A 87 1.68 -4.01 -1.75
N PHE A 88 1.92 -5.19 -2.33
CA PHE A 88 1.93 -5.39 -3.78
C PHE A 88 0.60 -4.98 -4.42
N ALA A 89 -0.52 -5.46 -3.89
CA ALA A 89 -1.84 -5.14 -4.41
C ALA A 89 -2.12 -3.63 -4.37
N LEU A 90 -1.85 -2.98 -3.23
CA LEU A 90 -2.05 -1.53 -3.06
C LEU A 90 -1.13 -0.71 -3.97
N ALA A 91 0.16 -1.08 -4.08
CA ALA A 91 1.11 -0.40 -4.95
C ALA A 91 0.68 -0.48 -6.42
N HIS A 92 0.01 -1.57 -6.82
CA HIS A 92 -0.49 -1.81 -8.17
C HIS A 92 -1.95 -1.37 -8.37
N GLY A 93 -2.46 -0.48 -7.55
CA GLY A 93 -3.75 0.17 -7.76
C GLY A 93 -4.96 -0.65 -7.34
N ALA A 94 -4.82 -1.57 -6.38
CA ALA A 94 -5.96 -2.20 -5.74
C ALA A 94 -6.92 -1.12 -5.24
N GLY A 95 -8.17 -1.20 -5.69
CA GLY A 95 -9.17 -0.18 -5.44
C GLY A 95 -9.74 -0.21 -4.03
N ASN A 96 -10.68 0.69 -3.78
CA ASN A 96 -11.32 0.84 -2.48
C ASN A 96 -12.17 -0.38 -2.07
N GLU A 97 -12.62 -1.17 -3.03
CA GLU A 97 -13.49 -2.35 -2.82
C GLU A 97 -12.74 -3.58 -2.30
N THR A 98 -11.41 -3.49 -2.13
CA THR A 98 -10.57 -4.60 -1.66
C THR A 98 -10.49 -4.66 -0.14
N PHE A 99 -9.89 -5.76 0.39
CA PHE A 99 -9.59 -5.97 1.80
C PHE A 99 -10.82 -5.95 2.72
N TYR A 100 -11.96 -6.52 2.22
CA TYR A 100 -13.20 -6.68 2.99
C TYR A 100 -13.86 -5.35 3.40
N TYR A 101 -13.69 -4.32 2.54
CA TYR A 101 -14.40 -3.05 2.72
C TYR A 101 -15.91 -3.27 2.69
N GLY A 102 -16.60 -2.70 3.67
CA GLY A 102 -18.03 -2.87 3.82
C GLY A 102 -18.45 -4.07 4.69
N ASP A 103 -17.60 -5.11 4.79
CA ASP A 103 -17.85 -6.24 5.69
C ASP A 103 -17.27 -5.98 7.08
N TRP A 104 -15.95 -6.05 7.21
CA TRP A 104 -15.30 -5.77 8.50
C TRP A 104 -14.38 -4.54 8.52
N ILE A 105 -14.01 -4.01 7.35
CA ILE A 105 -13.20 -2.78 7.21
C ILE A 105 -14.11 -1.64 6.80
N LYS A 106 -14.21 -0.60 7.63
CA LYS A 106 -15.04 0.59 7.36
C LYS A 106 -14.35 1.70 6.55
N ILE A 107 -13.03 1.60 6.35
CA ILE A 107 -12.23 2.61 5.63
C ILE A 107 -11.82 2.02 4.27
N PRO A 108 -12.25 2.61 3.15
CA PRO A 108 -11.91 2.09 1.83
C PRO A 108 -10.39 2.17 1.56
N GLY A 109 -9.86 1.21 0.81
CA GLY A 109 -8.44 1.19 0.40
C GLY A 109 -7.43 0.97 1.52
N VAL A 110 -7.88 0.47 2.68
CA VAL A 110 -7.04 0.18 3.84
C VAL A 110 -7.01 -1.32 4.12
N ALA A 111 -5.82 -1.88 4.26
CA ALA A 111 -5.65 -3.23 4.79
C ALA A 111 -5.18 -3.19 6.24
N ILE A 112 -5.77 -4.01 7.10
CA ILE A 112 -5.31 -4.25 8.47
C ILE A 112 -4.77 -5.67 8.53
N CYS A 113 -3.49 -5.80 8.82
CA CYS A 113 -2.74 -7.05 8.77
C CYS A 113 -1.89 -7.22 10.03
N SER A 114 -1.36 -8.42 10.24
CA SER A 114 -0.40 -8.69 11.31
C SER A 114 0.86 -9.37 10.75
N CYS A 115 1.93 -9.36 11.55
CA CYS A 115 3.07 -10.22 11.29
C CYS A 115 2.74 -11.71 11.55
N ASN A 116 3.72 -12.60 11.30
CA ASN A 116 3.55 -14.05 11.47
C ASN A 116 3.68 -14.54 12.93
N ASP A 117 4.01 -13.67 13.88
CA ASP A 117 4.16 -14.07 15.29
C ASP A 117 2.78 -14.25 15.93
N GLY A 118 2.41 -15.49 16.24
CA GLY A 118 1.12 -15.82 16.84
C GLY A 118 1.04 -15.53 18.34
N LEU A 119 2.17 -15.35 19.05
CA LEU A 119 2.18 -15.04 20.48
C LEU A 119 2.16 -13.55 20.76
N ARG A 120 2.84 -12.77 19.91
CA ARG A 120 2.99 -11.32 20.07
C ARG A 120 2.86 -10.58 18.73
N PRO A 121 1.69 -10.70 18.08
CA PRO A 121 1.48 -10.09 16.79
C PRO A 121 1.63 -8.58 16.82
N VAL A 122 2.34 -8.05 15.82
CA VAL A 122 2.37 -6.63 15.52
C VAL A 122 1.32 -6.35 14.45
N ILE A 123 0.45 -5.38 14.71
CA ILE A 123 -0.66 -5.02 13.82
C ILE A 123 -0.28 -3.81 12.98
N PHE A 124 -0.51 -3.91 11.67
CA PHE A 124 -0.20 -2.87 10.70
C PHE A 124 -1.46 -2.37 9.98
N LYS A 125 -1.45 -1.07 9.67
CA LYS A 125 -2.32 -0.48 8.67
C LYS A 125 -1.51 -0.24 7.40
N LEU A 126 -2.03 -0.68 6.27
CA LEU A 126 -1.46 -0.46 4.95
C LEU A 126 -2.41 0.40 4.12
N GLN A 127 -1.87 1.40 3.44
CA GLN A 127 -2.64 2.31 2.61
C GLN A 127 -1.77 2.86 1.48
N ALA A 128 -2.27 2.85 0.24
CA ALA A 128 -1.59 3.50 -0.87
C ALA A 128 -1.50 5.01 -0.63
N THR A 129 -0.39 5.61 -1.07
CA THR A 129 -0.18 7.05 -1.06
C THR A 129 -0.35 7.64 -2.46
N ASP A 130 -0.31 8.96 -2.58
CA ASP A 130 -0.27 9.63 -3.88
C ASP A 130 1.16 9.67 -4.47
N GLU A 131 2.16 9.27 -3.69
CA GLU A 131 3.56 9.27 -4.09
C GLU A 131 3.84 8.11 -5.05
N GLU A 132 4.47 8.42 -6.19
CA GLU A 132 4.85 7.43 -7.19
C GLU A 132 6.07 6.63 -6.74
N SER A 133 6.07 5.33 -7.05
CA SER A 133 7.27 4.51 -6.91
C SER A 133 8.35 4.99 -7.87
N GLN A 134 9.59 4.96 -7.40
CA GLN A 134 10.76 5.29 -8.23
C GLN A 134 11.50 4.05 -8.74
N ILE A 135 10.94 2.88 -8.49
CA ILE A 135 11.53 1.64 -8.98
C ILE A 135 11.30 1.56 -10.49
N ASP A 136 12.39 1.40 -11.21
CA ASP A 136 12.39 1.19 -12.66
C ASP A 136 12.71 -0.28 -12.96
N TYR A 137 11.72 -0.97 -13.52
CA TYR A 137 11.83 -2.36 -13.96
C TYR A 137 12.11 -2.46 -15.46
N VAL A 138 12.96 -1.60 -16.00
CA VAL A 138 13.37 -1.70 -17.39
C VAL A 138 14.04 -3.06 -17.61
N PRO A 139 13.56 -3.89 -18.55
CA PRO A 139 14.20 -5.16 -18.86
C PRO A 139 15.66 -4.93 -19.26
N VAL A 140 16.55 -5.72 -18.66
CA VAL A 140 17.95 -5.76 -19.10
C VAL A 140 17.96 -6.27 -20.55
N ARG A 141 18.45 -5.44 -21.47
CA ARG A 141 18.58 -5.77 -22.90
C ARG A 141 19.93 -6.42 -23.17
#